data_8be77562fb41ffe98729db4ff0afbefd
#
_entry.id   8be77562fb41ffe98729db4ff0afbefd
#
_cell.length_a   1.000
_cell.length_b   1.000
_cell.length_c   1.000
_cell.angle_alpha   90.00
_cell.angle_beta   90.00
_cell.angle_gamma   90.00
#
_symmetry.space_group_name_H-M   'P 1'
#
loop_
_entity.id
_entity.type
_entity.pdbx_description
1 polymer ?
#
loop_
_entity_poly.entity_id
_entity_poly.type
_entity_poly.pdbx_seq_one_letter_code
_entity_poly.pdbx_strand_id
1 'polypeptide(L)'
;MKGYSQVQKFISVLMIFILLVYLSGCTSTKVIATSDLPPKSGKYAYIVHGETLKFLLEKPIISNDTLSGRIKLTYMDKYYDSGNKIHLLISSDSVIKIDKKGDYLSVPLAEVTKVEVNEVHGLVVPFILLGLGVGISFLWAIIYATSNAISASQ
;
A
#
# COMPACT_ATOMS: atom_id res chain seq x y z
N MET A 1 -42.92 -16.10 -8.44
CA MET A 1 -41.91 -16.35 -7.40
C MET A 1 -40.51 -16.81 -7.89
N LYS A 2 -40.27 -17.00 -9.21
CA LYS A 2 -38.93 -17.36 -9.74
C LYS A 2 -37.89 -16.21 -9.78
N GLY A 3 -38.31 -14.94 -9.81
CA GLY A 3 -37.37 -13.81 -9.89
C GLY A 3 -36.56 -13.53 -8.63
N TYR A 4 -37.12 -13.81 -7.46
CA TYR A 4 -36.47 -13.56 -6.17
C TYR A 4 -35.20 -14.41 -5.98
N SER A 5 -35.18 -15.64 -6.47
CA SER A 5 -34.03 -16.54 -6.40
C SER A 5 -32.83 -16.06 -7.25
N GLN A 6 -33.07 -15.39 -8.37
CA GLN A 6 -32.01 -14.90 -9.25
C GLN A 6 -31.33 -13.64 -8.63
N VAL A 7 -32.12 -12.75 -8.04
CA VAL A 7 -31.61 -11.54 -7.37
C VAL A 7 -30.76 -11.92 -6.15
N GLN A 8 -31.19 -12.91 -5.35
CA GLN A 8 -30.40 -13.40 -4.23
C GLN A 8 -29.04 -13.98 -4.65
N LYS A 9 -29.03 -14.80 -5.72
CA LYS A 9 -27.79 -15.35 -6.26
C LYS A 9 -26.83 -14.25 -6.73
N PHE A 10 -27.36 -13.23 -7.40
CA PHE A 10 -26.56 -12.08 -7.85
C PHE A 10 -25.95 -11.32 -6.68
N ILE A 11 -26.75 -11.01 -5.64
CA ILE A 11 -26.27 -10.32 -4.44
C ILE A 11 -25.17 -11.14 -3.77
N SER A 12 -25.32 -12.45 -3.66
CA SER A 12 -24.32 -13.32 -3.04
C SER A 12 -23.00 -13.34 -3.84
N VAL A 13 -23.05 -13.41 -5.16
CA VAL A 13 -21.86 -13.34 -6.01
C VAL A 13 -21.17 -11.98 -5.89
N LEU A 14 -21.94 -10.89 -5.88
CA LEU A 14 -21.42 -9.54 -5.70
C LEU A 14 -20.72 -9.37 -4.34
N MET A 15 -21.32 -9.88 -3.27
CA MET A 15 -20.74 -9.83 -1.92
C MET A 15 -19.45 -10.64 -1.83
N ILE A 16 -19.39 -11.82 -2.44
CA ILE A 16 -18.17 -12.63 -2.51
C ILE A 16 -17.07 -11.87 -3.27
N PHE A 17 -17.41 -11.23 -4.38
CA PHE A 17 -16.48 -10.46 -5.18
C PHE A 17 -15.92 -9.26 -4.39
N ILE A 18 -16.77 -8.50 -3.71
CA ILE A 18 -16.37 -7.39 -2.83
C ILE A 18 -15.44 -7.90 -1.71
N LEU A 19 -15.77 -9.04 -1.11
CA LEU A 19 -14.93 -9.66 -0.07
C LEU A 19 -13.55 -10.06 -0.61
N LEU A 20 -13.50 -10.67 -1.79
CA LEU A 20 -12.24 -11.04 -2.44
C LEU A 20 -11.36 -9.82 -2.77
N VAL A 21 -11.96 -8.73 -3.25
CA VAL A 21 -11.26 -7.47 -3.51
C VAL A 21 -10.73 -6.86 -2.21
N TYR A 22 -11.51 -6.89 -1.15
CA TYR A 22 -11.11 -6.40 0.17
C TYR A 22 -9.94 -7.21 0.75
N LEU A 23 -9.97 -8.53 0.61
CA LEU A 23 -8.88 -9.42 1.06
C LEU A 23 -7.62 -9.30 0.22
N SER A 24 -7.73 -8.92 -1.06
CA SER A 24 -6.58 -8.73 -1.97
C SER A 24 -5.82 -7.43 -1.72
N GLY A 25 -6.39 -6.49 -0.96
CA GLY A 25 -5.79 -5.19 -0.62
C GLY A 25 -4.70 -5.26 0.45
N CYS A 26 -4.28 -6.44 0.88
CA CYS A 26 -3.25 -6.61 1.90
C CYS A 26 -1.89 -6.10 1.39
N THR A 27 -1.30 -5.16 2.12
CA THR A 27 0.11 -4.81 2.00
C THR A 27 0.95 -6.00 2.46
N SER A 28 1.89 -6.46 1.65
CA SER A 28 2.85 -7.46 2.10
C SER A 28 4.06 -6.78 2.73
N THR A 29 4.42 -7.23 3.92
CA THR A 29 5.66 -6.83 4.59
C THR A 29 6.69 -7.94 4.41
N LYS A 30 7.82 -7.59 3.80
CA LYS A 30 8.98 -8.46 3.63
C LYS A 30 10.12 -7.96 4.50
N VAL A 31 10.81 -8.85 5.20
CA VAL A 31 12.09 -8.56 5.84
C VAL A 31 13.20 -8.86 4.84
N ILE A 32 14.09 -7.91 4.60
CA ILE A 32 15.24 -8.05 3.71
C ILE A 32 16.55 -7.80 4.45
N ALA A 33 17.65 -8.25 3.88
CA ALA A 33 18.97 -7.91 4.41
C ALA A 33 19.33 -6.45 4.06
N THR A 34 20.18 -5.84 4.88
CA THR A 34 20.68 -4.47 4.63
C THR A 34 21.45 -4.36 3.32
N SER A 35 22.12 -5.46 2.89
CA SER A 35 22.80 -5.57 1.60
C SER A 35 21.87 -5.45 0.38
N ASP A 36 20.60 -5.79 0.56
CA ASP A 36 19.61 -5.79 -0.52
C ASP A 36 18.88 -4.46 -0.66
N LEU A 37 19.27 -3.46 0.14
CA LEU A 37 18.70 -2.12 0.06
C LEU A 37 19.06 -1.46 -1.28
N PRO A 38 18.08 -0.91 -2.01
CA PRO A 38 18.37 -0.18 -3.23
C PRO A 38 19.21 1.07 -2.93
N PRO A 39 20.28 1.33 -3.68
CA PRO A 39 21.21 2.44 -3.39
C PRO A 39 20.58 3.82 -3.53
N LYS A 40 19.46 3.91 -4.21
CA LYS A 40 18.66 5.14 -4.36
C LYS A 40 17.19 4.87 -4.13
N SER A 41 16.47 5.86 -3.66
CA SER A 41 15.07 5.73 -3.22
C SER A 41 14.09 5.23 -4.28
N GLY A 42 14.37 5.40 -5.57
CA GLY A 42 13.47 4.92 -6.62
C GLY A 42 11.99 5.16 -6.31
N LYS A 43 11.23 4.05 -6.20
CA LYS A 43 9.80 4.04 -5.87
C LYS A 43 9.48 3.95 -4.36
N TYR A 44 10.51 3.86 -3.49
CA TYR A 44 10.32 3.65 -2.06
C TYR A 44 10.55 4.93 -1.25
N ALA A 45 9.71 5.16 -0.25
CA ALA A 45 9.99 6.11 0.81
C ALA A 45 10.74 5.40 1.95
N TYR A 46 11.79 6.00 2.47
CA TYR A 46 12.61 5.45 3.55
C TYR A 46 12.18 6.06 4.88
N ILE A 47 11.88 5.20 5.83
CA ILE A 47 11.49 5.59 7.20
C ILE A 47 12.47 4.97 8.17
N VAL A 48 13.22 5.81 8.86
CA VAL A 48 14.12 5.39 9.93
C VAL A 48 13.37 5.43 11.25
N HIS A 49 13.32 4.31 11.94
CA HIS A 49 12.69 4.16 13.24
C HIS A 49 13.77 4.16 14.31
N GLY A 50 13.84 5.24 15.08
CA GLY A 50 14.53 5.29 16.35
C GLY A 50 13.66 4.76 17.50
N GLU A 51 14.16 4.82 18.70
CA GLU A 51 13.42 4.43 19.91
C GLU A 51 12.25 5.40 20.18
N THR A 52 12.48 6.69 19.99
CA THR A 52 11.53 7.76 20.32
C THR A 52 10.95 8.46 19.10
N LEU A 53 11.72 8.56 18.04
CA LEU A 53 11.35 9.32 16.84
C LEU A 53 11.41 8.48 15.57
N LYS A 54 10.58 8.87 14.60
CA LYS A 54 10.58 8.30 13.26
C LYS A 54 10.85 9.41 12.26
N PHE A 55 11.74 9.13 11.31
CA PHE A 55 12.18 10.09 10.32
C PHE A 55 11.81 9.60 8.93
N LEU A 56 11.01 10.37 8.22
CA LEU A 56 10.76 10.16 6.78
C LEU A 56 11.86 10.89 6.01
N LEU A 57 12.59 10.15 5.18
CA LEU A 57 13.69 10.70 4.39
C LEU A 57 13.26 11.03 2.96
N GLU A 58 13.66 12.21 2.52
CA GLU A 58 13.59 12.63 1.12
C GLU A 58 14.94 12.38 0.45
N LYS A 59 14.88 11.74 -0.75
CA LYS A 59 16.08 11.45 -1.57
C LYS A 59 17.19 10.73 -0.78
N PRO A 60 16.88 9.61 -0.12
CA PRO A 60 17.90 8.84 0.58
C PRO A 60 18.95 8.31 -0.39
N ILE A 61 20.18 8.29 0.06
CA ILE A 61 21.35 7.76 -0.64
C ILE A 61 22.09 6.84 0.31
N ILE A 62 22.46 5.67 -0.18
CA ILE A 62 23.35 4.74 0.52
C ILE A 62 24.72 4.84 -0.09
N SER A 63 25.72 5.20 0.72
CA SER A 63 27.12 5.31 0.32
C SER A 63 28.01 4.93 1.49
N ASN A 64 29.05 4.14 1.24
CA ASN A 64 30.01 3.69 2.27
C ASN A 64 29.33 3.12 3.52
N ASP A 65 28.39 2.20 3.32
CA ASP A 65 27.62 1.54 4.39
C ASP A 65 26.87 2.54 5.30
N THR A 66 26.54 3.69 4.79
CA THR A 66 25.81 4.74 5.50
C THR A 66 24.60 5.18 4.68
N LEU A 67 23.44 5.13 5.31
CA LEU A 67 22.21 5.74 4.78
C LEU A 67 22.22 7.23 5.14
N SER A 68 22.06 8.07 4.16
CA SER A 68 21.95 9.51 4.35
C SER A 68 20.76 10.07 3.58
N GLY A 69 20.09 11.07 4.12
CA GLY A 69 18.96 11.69 3.45
C GLY A 69 18.47 12.94 4.13
N ARG A 70 17.73 13.76 3.39
CA ARG A 70 17.10 14.95 3.96
C ARG A 70 15.87 14.54 4.74
N ILE A 71 15.70 15.10 5.95
CA ILE A 71 14.52 14.87 6.77
C ILE A 71 13.36 15.66 6.16
N LYS A 72 12.35 14.93 5.67
CA LYS A 72 11.11 15.54 5.19
C LYS A 72 10.09 15.72 6.31
N LEU A 73 10.04 14.76 7.23
CA LEU A 73 9.09 14.74 8.33
C LEU A 73 9.69 13.97 9.51
N THR A 74 9.47 14.49 10.70
CA THR A 74 9.75 13.81 11.96
C THR A 74 8.43 13.64 12.69
N TYR A 75 8.10 12.41 13.14
CA TYR A 75 6.84 12.16 13.83
C TYR A 75 6.98 11.10 14.92
N MET A 76 6.16 11.22 15.94
CA MET A 76 6.13 10.29 17.08
C MET A 76 5.09 9.19 16.88
N ASP A 77 4.06 9.41 16.07
CA ASP A 77 2.94 8.48 15.90
C ASP A 77 2.44 8.35 14.45
N LYS A 78 1.46 7.47 14.25
CA LYS A 78 0.94 6.95 12.99
C LYS A 78 0.85 7.97 11.86
N TYR A 79 1.83 7.94 10.97
CA TYR A 79 1.71 8.57 9.67
C TYR A 79 1.16 7.55 8.67
N TYR A 80 -0.04 7.82 8.18
CA TYR A 80 -0.67 7.05 7.09
C TYR A 80 -0.30 7.71 5.76
N ASP A 81 0.78 7.24 5.16
CA ASP A 81 1.06 7.52 3.76
C ASP A 81 0.84 6.26 2.94
N SER A 82 0.10 6.39 1.84
CA SER A 82 -0.12 5.32 0.88
C SER A 82 1.10 5.22 -0.04
N GLY A 83 1.79 4.09 -0.06
CA GLY A 83 2.92 3.88 -0.96
C GLY A 83 3.88 2.79 -0.50
N ASN A 84 4.83 2.48 -1.37
CA ASN A 84 5.88 1.54 -1.06
C ASN A 84 6.86 2.16 -0.07
N LYS A 85 7.16 1.46 1.02
CA LYS A 85 8.00 1.96 2.11
C LYS A 85 9.07 0.97 2.49
N ILE A 86 10.21 1.51 2.86
CA ILE A 86 11.29 0.77 3.51
C ILE A 86 11.43 1.32 4.92
N HIS A 87 11.16 0.47 5.90
CA HIS A 87 11.31 0.77 7.32
C HIS A 87 12.64 0.19 7.79
N LEU A 88 13.50 1.07 8.31
CA LEU A 88 14.77 0.70 8.92
C LEU A 88 14.62 0.86 10.43
N LEU A 89 14.73 -0.23 11.16
CA LEU A 89 14.74 -0.23 12.62
C LEU A 89 16.17 -0.18 13.08
N ILE A 90 16.51 0.76 13.95
CA ILE A 90 17.87 0.92 14.50
C ILE A 90 17.91 0.55 15.97
N SER A 91 19.11 0.18 16.43
CA SER A 91 19.32 -0.30 17.80
C SER A 91 19.21 0.80 18.85
N SER A 92 19.56 2.04 18.50
CA SER A 92 19.54 3.16 19.42
C SER A 92 19.51 4.52 18.67
N ASP A 93 18.84 5.51 19.24
CA ASP A 93 18.81 6.87 18.70
C ASP A 93 20.21 7.55 18.71
N SER A 94 21.13 7.06 19.53
CA SER A 94 22.47 7.63 19.63
C SER A 94 23.32 7.50 18.36
N VAL A 95 22.98 6.55 17.48
CA VAL A 95 23.67 6.33 16.20
C VAL A 95 23.19 7.24 15.08
N ILE A 96 22.06 7.91 15.29
CA ILE A 96 21.51 8.87 14.33
C ILE A 96 22.31 10.16 14.40
N LYS A 97 22.99 10.50 13.32
CA LYS A 97 23.67 11.79 13.19
C LYS A 97 22.78 12.76 12.43
N ILE A 98 22.36 13.81 13.10
CA ILE A 98 21.59 14.90 12.50
C ILE A 98 22.54 16.09 12.33
N ASP A 99 22.47 16.76 11.19
CA ASP A 99 23.29 17.95 10.92
C ASP A 99 22.89 19.11 11.84
N LYS A 100 23.76 20.15 11.91
CA LYS A 100 23.55 21.31 12.78
C LYS A 100 22.27 22.11 12.47
N LYS A 101 21.74 21.95 11.27
CA LYS A 101 20.48 22.60 10.83
C LYS A 101 19.24 21.76 11.12
N GLY A 102 19.42 20.49 11.50
CA GLY A 102 18.32 19.56 11.71
C GLY A 102 17.68 19.01 10.42
N ASP A 103 18.28 19.30 9.26
CA ASP A 103 17.69 19.00 7.96
C ASP A 103 18.17 17.68 7.35
N TYR A 104 19.30 17.17 7.83
CA TYR A 104 19.95 16.00 7.23
C TYR A 104 20.24 14.92 8.26
N LEU A 105 19.91 13.70 7.92
CA LEU A 105 20.10 12.54 8.77
C LEU A 105 21.10 11.59 8.13
N SER A 106 21.95 10.98 8.96
CA SER A 106 22.91 9.95 8.56
C SER A 106 22.94 8.82 9.58
N VAL A 107 22.81 7.57 9.10
CA VAL A 107 22.77 6.36 9.93
C VAL A 107 23.68 5.31 9.32
N PRO A 108 24.65 4.72 10.09
CA PRO A 108 25.41 3.58 9.63
C PRO A 108 24.50 2.37 9.44
N LEU A 109 24.64 1.66 8.31
CA LEU A 109 23.83 0.45 8.04
C LEU A 109 24.15 -0.70 8.99
N ALA A 110 25.34 -0.72 9.58
CA ALA A 110 25.72 -1.69 10.61
C ALA A 110 24.84 -1.64 11.87
N GLU A 111 24.22 -0.49 12.15
CA GLU A 111 23.35 -0.27 13.30
C GLU A 111 21.86 -0.55 13.00
N VAL A 112 21.55 -0.89 11.76
CA VAL A 112 20.20 -1.27 11.36
C VAL A 112 19.96 -2.72 11.77
N THR A 113 19.07 -2.92 12.71
CA THR A 113 18.73 -4.25 13.24
C THR A 113 17.76 -5.01 12.35
N LYS A 114 16.89 -4.30 11.64
CA LYS A 114 15.87 -4.90 10.79
C LYS A 114 15.47 -3.96 9.67
N VAL A 115 15.28 -4.51 8.48
CA VAL A 115 14.73 -3.79 7.33
C VAL A 115 13.42 -4.45 6.92
N GLU A 116 12.35 -3.69 6.94
CA GLU A 116 11.02 -4.12 6.49
C GLU A 116 10.64 -3.35 5.24
N VAL A 117 10.25 -4.06 4.20
CA VAL A 117 9.74 -3.48 2.96
C VAL A 117 8.25 -3.71 2.88
N ASN A 118 7.50 -2.64 2.87
CA ASN A 118 6.07 -2.66 2.63
C ASN A 118 5.80 -2.37 1.16
N GLU A 119 5.24 -3.33 0.45
CA GLU A 119 4.82 -3.18 -0.93
C GLU A 119 3.30 -3.18 -1.02
N VAL A 120 2.77 -2.14 -1.66
CA VAL A 120 1.36 -2.10 -2.05
C VAL A 120 1.24 -2.84 -3.38
N HIS A 121 0.56 -3.98 -3.36
CA HIS A 121 0.30 -4.72 -4.59
C HIS A 121 -0.68 -3.94 -5.47
N GLY A 122 -0.17 -3.35 -6.55
CA GLY A 122 -0.94 -2.55 -7.51
C GLY A 122 -2.01 -3.33 -8.31
N LEU A 123 -2.20 -4.62 -8.02
CA LEU A 123 -3.21 -5.46 -8.66
C LEU A 123 -4.65 -5.13 -8.24
N VAL A 124 -4.84 -4.41 -7.13
CA VAL A 124 -6.18 -4.08 -6.61
C VAL A 124 -6.96 -3.19 -7.58
N VAL A 125 -6.30 -2.20 -8.19
CA VAL A 125 -6.95 -1.24 -9.08
C VAL A 125 -7.55 -1.89 -10.33
N PRO A 126 -6.82 -2.74 -11.09
CA PRO A 126 -7.40 -3.41 -12.26
C PRO A 126 -8.54 -4.36 -11.89
N PHE A 127 -8.49 -5.04 -10.73
CA PHE A 127 -9.58 -5.90 -10.28
C PHE A 127 -10.84 -5.11 -9.91
N ILE A 128 -10.72 -3.94 -9.29
CA ILE A 128 -11.86 -3.03 -9.02
C ILE A 128 -12.50 -2.57 -10.32
N LEU A 129 -11.69 -2.14 -11.29
CA LEU A 129 -12.20 -1.68 -12.59
C LEU A 129 -12.90 -2.80 -13.36
N LEU A 130 -12.35 -4.01 -13.32
CA LEU A 130 -12.94 -5.19 -13.97
C LEU A 130 -14.27 -5.56 -13.31
N GLY A 131 -14.34 -5.54 -11.98
CA GLY A 131 -15.57 -5.81 -11.23
C GLY A 131 -16.66 -4.78 -11.48
N LEU A 132 -16.32 -3.50 -11.53
CA LEU A 132 -17.25 -2.43 -11.89
C LEU A 132 -17.77 -2.59 -13.31
N GLY A 133 -16.91 -2.91 -14.28
CA GLY A 133 -17.29 -3.15 -15.68
C GLY A 133 -18.27 -4.30 -15.82
N VAL A 134 -18.00 -5.44 -15.18
CA VAL A 134 -18.90 -6.60 -15.17
C VAL A 134 -20.22 -6.27 -14.47
N GLY A 135 -20.19 -5.58 -13.33
CA GLY A 135 -21.39 -5.17 -12.59
C GLY A 135 -22.32 -4.25 -13.40
N ILE A 136 -21.75 -3.26 -14.08
CA ILE A 136 -22.51 -2.35 -14.93
C ILE A 136 -23.12 -3.09 -16.13
N SER A 137 -22.37 -3.97 -16.77
CA SER A 137 -22.86 -4.77 -17.92
C SER A 137 -24.02 -5.68 -17.51
N PHE A 138 -23.97 -6.24 -16.32
CA PHE A 138 -25.04 -7.10 -15.81
C PHE A 138 -26.32 -6.30 -15.46
N LEU A 139 -26.17 -5.10 -14.88
CA LEU A 139 -27.29 -4.20 -14.64
C LEU A 139 -27.97 -3.80 -15.94
N TRP A 140 -27.22 -3.47 -16.97
CA TRP A 140 -27.74 -3.19 -18.30
C TRP A 140 -28.52 -4.36 -18.90
N ALA A 141 -27.99 -5.59 -18.77
CA ALA A 141 -28.67 -6.78 -19.25
C ALA A 141 -30.01 -7.03 -18.54
N ILE A 142 -30.09 -6.77 -17.23
CA ILE A 142 -31.34 -6.90 -16.47
C ILE A 142 -32.36 -5.84 -16.93
N ILE A 143 -31.94 -4.58 -17.05
CA ILE A 143 -32.82 -3.49 -17.50
C ILE A 143 -33.36 -3.79 -18.91
N TYR A 144 -32.50 -4.25 -19.80
CA TYR A 144 -32.89 -4.62 -21.17
C TYR A 144 -33.89 -5.79 -21.20
N ALA A 145 -33.64 -6.82 -20.40
CA ALA A 145 -34.54 -7.98 -20.32
C ALA A 145 -35.91 -7.61 -19.73
N THR A 146 -35.95 -6.74 -18.72
CA THR A 146 -37.21 -6.29 -18.10
C THR A 146 -37.99 -5.36 -19.03
N SER A 147 -37.34 -4.47 -19.77
CA SER A 147 -38.01 -3.60 -20.73
C SER A 147 -38.66 -4.37 -21.88
N ASN A 148 -37.98 -5.41 -22.40
CA ASN A 148 -38.54 -6.26 -23.45
C ASN A 148 -39.71 -7.12 -22.95
N ALA A 149 -39.68 -7.59 -21.70
CA ALA A 149 -40.79 -8.34 -21.12
C ALA A 149 -42.05 -7.50 -20.97
N ILE A 150 -41.92 -6.19 -20.65
CA ILE A 150 -43.03 -5.26 -20.54
C ILE A 150 -43.63 -4.94 -21.94
N SER A 151 -42.78 -4.77 -22.96
CA SER A 151 -43.22 -4.51 -24.31
C SER A 151 -43.96 -5.70 -24.98
N ALA A 152 -43.64 -6.92 -24.55
CA ALA A 152 -44.30 -8.13 -25.08
C ALA A 152 -45.62 -8.45 -24.39
N SER A 153 -46.00 -7.74 -23.33
CA SER A 153 -47.25 -7.94 -22.57
C SER A 153 -48.35 -6.91 -22.94
N GLN A 154 -48.06 -6.00 -23.86
CA GLN A 154 -49.03 -5.09 -24.48
C GLN A 154 -49.48 -5.54 -25.87
#